data_713d581b1c1ad9f2a17823ed46466d5c
#
_entry.id   713d581b1c1ad9f2a17823ed46466d5c
#
_cell.length_a   1.000
_cell.length_b   1.000
_cell.length_c   1.000
_cell.angle_alpha   90.00
_cell.angle_beta   90.00
_cell.angle_gamma   90.00
#
_symmetry.space_group_name_H-M   'P 1'
#
loop_
_entity.id
_entity.type
_entity.pdbx_description
1 polymer ?
#
loop_
_entity_poly.entity_id
_entity_poly.type
_entity_poly.pdbx_seq_one_letter_code
_entity_poly.pdbx_strand_id
1 'polypeptide(L)'
;MPNIEIATSPTGRSPENKFFFGEATKHLDLTRPKYNKIGLESDYRDFFAVMAQQPNYKHELEFTSVGIRFRVLTNDDRHAQFVRNMFTVKATDQEPDFQILHNTSVQVDEPKIFVHLDKGEMLIAGTTFLGEIKKGVFGIISFMLPDSGVMPMHCSAFTYDDTTNLMFGLSGTGKTTLSSDPDYELISDDEVAWNHDGIQMIETGCYAKSEGLTPETHPTIFNAVELARERDTLVVENPGVPNARLSYPLDCVENAHDTQTKFDHPDNIFFLTMDAKGVFPPVSKITNGTIRRFFETGYTSQMPGTEAGTDEIKPLFSPCYGSPFMPRAVREYSDLLIQKIHANDCNVYLINTGMDRDGERFSLDFTRECVKMAIEQGAPDNSDACLEILEELIKE
;
A
#
# COMPACT_ATOMS: atom_id res chain seq x y z
N MET A 1 2.80 24.93 9.66
CA MET A 1 4.04 24.52 10.36
C MET A 1 5.13 24.42 9.30
N PRO A 2 6.40 24.69 9.61
CA PRO A 2 7.45 24.58 8.60
C PRO A 2 7.53 23.13 8.07
N ASN A 3 7.98 22.99 6.83
CA ASN A 3 8.24 21.66 6.24
C ASN A 3 9.10 20.81 7.17
N ILE A 4 8.75 19.55 7.34
CA ILE A 4 9.36 18.68 8.34
C ILE A 4 10.31 17.71 7.63
N GLU A 5 11.57 17.71 8.07
CA GLU A 5 12.53 16.66 7.73
C GLU A 5 12.75 15.73 8.93
N ILE A 6 12.75 14.43 8.69
CA ILE A 6 12.96 13.42 9.73
C ILE A 6 13.95 12.36 9.24
N ALA A 7 15.00 12.13 10.02
CA ALA A 7 15.77 10.89 9.93
C ALA A 7 15.15 9.85 10.86
N THR A 8 14.81 8.70 10.32
CA THR A 8 14.16 7.64 11.08
C THR A 8 15.12 6.48 11.41
N SER A 9 14.86 5.79 12.50
CA SER A 9 15.56 4.58 12.87
C SER A 9 14.52 3.53 13.31
N PRO A 10 14.45 2.37 12.66
CA PRO A 10 15.13 2.03 11.39
C PRO A 10 14.65 2.90 10.21
N THR A 11 15.34 2.85 9.07
CA THR A 11 14.99 3.59 7.84
C THR A 11 13.89 2.93 7.01
N GLY A 12 13.23 1.93 7.57
CA GLY A 12 12.16 1.17 6.96
C GLY A 12 11.29 0.53 8.01
N ARG A 13 10.22 -0.13 7.58
CA ARG A 13 9.31 -0.85 8.47
C ARG A 13 9.96 -2.06 9.13
N SER A 14 9.38 -2.46 10.26
CA SER A 14 9.82 -3.60 11.06
C SER A 14 8.74 -4.71 11.09
N PRO A 15 8.37 -5.31 9.93
CA PRO A 15 7.27 -6.28 9.87
C PRO A 15 7.55 -7.55 10.68
N GLU A 16 8.82 -7.87 10.90
CA GLU A 16 9.24 -9.03 11.71
C GLU A 16 9.01 -8.81 13.21
N ASN A 17 8.83 -7.57 13.64
CA ASN A 17 8.60 -7.18 15.02
C ASN A 17 7.12 -6.87 15.31
N LYS A 18 6.23 -7.28 14.39
CA LYS A 18 4.79 -7.16 14.53
C LYS A 18 4.21 -8.44 15.13
N PHE A 19 3.42 -8.27 16.21
CA PHE A 19 2.75 -9.37 16.90
C PHE A 19 1.26 -9.05 17.07
N PHE A 20 0.45 -10.08 16.93
CA PHE A 20 -0.99 -10.01 17.11
C PHE A 20 -1.41 -10.70 18.41
N PHE A 21 -2.50 -10.21 19.01
CA PHE A 21 -3.03 -10.69 20.29
C PHE A 21 -4.56 -10.81 20.23
N GLY A 22 -5.10 -11.61 21.14
CA GLY A 22 -6.55 -11.81 21.29
C GLY A 22 -7.07 -13.06 20.59
N GLU A 23 -8.33 -13.38 20.83
CA GLU A 23 -8.98 -14.58 20.28
C GLU A 23 -9.18 -14.51 18.76
N ALA A 24 -9.34 -13.30 18.21
CA ALA A 24 -9.47 -13.07 16.78
C ALA A 24 -8.22 -13.50 15.97
N THR A 25 -7.08 -13.73 16.63
CA THR A 25 -5.85 -14.26 15.98
C THR A 25 -6.04 -15.61 15.33
N LYS A 26 -7.10 -16.36 15.65
CA LYS A 26 -7.48 -17.61 14.95
C LYS A 26 -7.75 -17.43 13.46
N HIS A 27 -8.02 -16.21 12.99
CA HIS A 27 -8.23 -15.88 11.58
C HIS A 27 -6.94 -15.44 10.84
N LEU A 28 -5.80 -15.40 11.54
CA LEU A 28 -4.52 -15.07 10.93
C LEU A 28 -3.99 -16.25 10.09
N ASP A 29 -3.36 -15.93 8.98
CA ASP A 29 -2.60 -16.90 8.20
C ASP A 29 -1.22 -17.15 8.83
N LEU A 30 -1.14 -18.18 9.64
CA LEU A 30 0.12 -18.56 10.32
C LEU A 30 1.11 -19.29 9.39
N THR A 31 0.76 -19.57 8.13
CA THR A 31 1.72 -20.09 7.14
C THR A 31 2.73 -19.05 6.71
N ARG A 32 2.51 -17.77 7.07
CA ARG A 32 3.41 -16.64 6.83
C ARG A 32 4.00 -16.09 8.14
N PRO A 33 4.82 -16.87 8.85
CA PRO A 33 5.31 -16.53 10.20
C PRO A 33 6.23 -15.31 10.22
N LYS A 34 6.75 -14.87 9.06
CA LYS A 34 7.52 -13.64 8.96
C LYS A 34 6.67 -12.40 9.30
N TYR A 35 5.36 -12.43 8.98
CA TYR A 35 4.47 -11.28 9.10
C TYR A 35 3.37 -11.46 10.14
N ASN A 36 2.97 -12.70 10.40
CA ASN A 36 1.84 -13.06 11.26
C ASN A 36 2.34 -13.86 12.46
N LYS A 37 2.71 -13.17 13.52
CA LYS A 37 3.15 -13.76 14.78
C LYS A 37 2.10 -13.52 15.85
N ILE A 38 1.79 -14.54 16.65
CA ILE A 38 0.96 -14.43 17.84
C ILE A 38 1.88 -14.23 19.03
N GLY A 39 1.65 -13.16 19.80
CA GLY A 39 2.36 -12.87 21.04
C GLY A 39 1.67 -13.47 22.26
N LEU A 40 2.38 -13.51 23.40
CA LEU A 40 1.79 -13.87 24.69
C LEU A 40 1.04 -12.69 25.28
N GLU A 41 -0.15 -12.91 25.82
CA GLU A 41 -0.96 -11.88 26.49
C GLU A 41 -0.24 -11.18 27.65
N SER A 42 0.70 -11.86 28.31
CA SER A 42 1.59 -11.25 29.29
C SER A 42 2.44 -10.14 28.69
N ASP A 43 3.07 -10.41 27.54
CA ASP A 43 3.97 -9.45 26.87
C ASP A 43 3.21 -8.20 26.43
N TYR A 44 1.99 -8.41 25.91
CA TYR A 44 1.10 -7.29 25.59
C TYR A 44 0.77 -6.45 26.83
N ARG A 45 0.33 -7.07 27.93
CA ARG A 45 -0.04 -6.36 29.17
C ARG A 45 1.14 -5.58 29.76
N ASP A 46 2.32 -6.20 29.79
CA ASP A 46 3.53 -5.58 30.31
C ASP A 46 3.94 -4.39 29.47
N PHE A 47 3.87 -4.53 28.14
CA PHE A 47 4.22 -3.46 27.23
C PHE A 47 3.17 -2.33 27.23
N PHE A 48 1.88 -2.66 27.32
CA PHE A 48 0.82 -1.67 27.48
C PHE A 48 1.02 -0.85 28.76
N ALA A 49 1.37 -1.49 29.87
CA ALA A 49 1.65 -0.81 31.13
C ALA A 49 2.83 0.17 31.00
N VAL A 50 3.89 -0.19 30.27
CA VAL A 50 5.02 0.71 29.99
C VAL A 50 4.56 1.92 29.14
N MET A 51 3.78 1.70 28.10
CA MET A 51 3.23 2.76 27.24
C MET A 51 2.30 3.70 28.03
N ALA A 52 1.45 3.15 28.89
CA ALA A 52 0.49 3.91 29.71
C ALA A 52 1.17 4.72 30.83
N GLN A 53 2.32 4.29 31.33
CA GLN A 53 3.09 5.02 32.36
C GLN A 53 3.86 6.23 31.84
N GLN A 54 3.95 6.40 30.53
CA GLN A 54 4.59 7.53 29.87
C GLN A 54 3.56 8.37 29.08
N PRO A 55 2.60 9.03 29.75
CA PRO A 55 1.49 9.71 29.09
C PRO A 55 1.90 11.09 28.55
N ASN A 56 3.04 11.17 27.86
CA ASN A 56 3.52 12.40 27.24
C ASN A 56 2.99 12.57 25.81
N TYR A 57 1.83 11.98 25.51
CA TYR A 57 1.16 12.19 24.24
C TYR A 57 0.80 13.68 24.08
N LYS A 58 1.24 14.28 22.97
CA LYS A 58 0.99 15.69 22.65
C LYS A 58 -0.15 15.86 21.67
N HIS A 59 -0.39 14.83 20.87
CA HIS A 59 -1.37 14.85 19.78
C HIS A 59 -2.33 13.69 19.93
N GLU A 60 -3.59 14.01 19.78
CA GLU A 60 -4.70 13.09 19.60
C GLU A 60 -5.35 13.41 18.26
N LEU A 61 -5.42 12.43 17.37
CA LEU A 61 -5.85 12.57 16.00
C LEU A 61 -6.90 11.51 15.71
N GLU A 62 -8.09 11.92 15.33
CA GLU A 62 -9.20 11.02 15.02
C GLU A 62 -9.54 11.09 13.53
N PHE A 63 -9.80 9.95 12.93
CA PHE A 63 -10.26 9.83 11.56
C PHE A 63 -11.07 8.56 11.37
N THR A 64 -11.87 8.55 10.30
CA THR A 64 -12.58 7.34 9.86
C THR A 64 -12.05 6.94 8.50
N SER A 65 -11.68 5.69 8.35
CA SER A 65 -11.29 5.10 7.08
C SER A 65 -12.15 3.86 6.81
N VAL A 66 -12.84 3.84 5.67
CA VAL A 66 -13.72 2.76 5.21
C VAL A 66 -14.66 2.22 6.31
N GLY A 67 -15.23 3.13 7.07
CA GLY A 67 -16.19 2.83 8.13
C GLY A 67 -15.58 2.46 9.49
N ILE A 68 -14.26 2.29 9.60
CA ILE A 68 -13.55 2.02 10.85
C ILE A 68 -13.01 3.33 11.42
N ARG A 69 -13.29 3.59 12.71
CA ARG A 69 -12.86 4.80 13.42
C ARG A 69 -11.53 4.53 14.12
N PHE A 70 -10.57 5.39 13.87
CA PHE A 70 -9.24 5.34 14.45
C PHE A 70 -8.97 6.55 15.32
N ARG A 71 -8.28 6.33 16.45
CA ARG A 71 -7.69 7.38 17.28
C ARG A 71 -6.20 7.12 17.39
N VAL A 72 -5.38 8.08 16.98
CA VAL A 72 -3.92 8.01 17.09
C VAL A 72 -3.45 8.96 18.16
N LEU A 73 -2.77 8.43 19.17
CA LEU A 73 -2.08 9.18 20.21
C LEU A 73 -0.57 9.13 19.92
N THR A 74 0.06 10.30 19.74
CA THR A 74 1.51 10.38 19.50
C THR A 74 2.16 11.52 20.29
N ASN A 75 3.39 11.31 20.72
CA ASN A 75 4.21 12.33 21.36
C ASN A 75 5.09 13.12 20.36
N ASP A 76 5.01 12.80 19.07
CA ASP A 76 5.91 13.33 18.04
C ASP A 76 5.14 14.17 17.01
N ASP A 77 5.55 15.44 16.85
CA ASP A 77 4.91 16.41 15.96
C ASP A 77 4.96 15.96 14.48
N ARG A 78 6.01 15.23 14.08
CA ARG A 78 6.23 14.76 12.70
C ARG A 78 5.28 13.64 12.35
N HIS A 79 5.07 12.70 13.28
CA HIS A 79 4.07 11.63 13.11
C HIS A 79 2.66 12.22 13.09
N ALA A 80 2.39 13.25 13.90
CA ALA A 80 1.11 13.93 13.85
C ALA A 80 0.86 14.62 12.51
N GLN A 81 1.88 15.29 11.92
CA GLN A 81 1.75 15.87 10.58
C GLN A 81 1.59 14.80 9.51
N PHE A 82 2.34 13.70 9.60
CA PHE A 82 2.20 12.57 8.68
C PHE A 82 0.77 12.00 8.70
N VAL A 83 0.18 11.79 9.89
CA VAL A 83 -1.21 11.32 10.00
C VAL A 83 -2.19 12.29 9.35
N ARG A 84 -1.98 13.61 9.51
CA ARG A 84 -2.82 14.64 8.84
C ARG A 84 -2.67 14.63 7.31
N ASN A 85 -1.49 14.30 6.82
CA ASN A 85 -1.28 14.16 5.37
C ASN A 85 -2.00 12.93 4.83
N MET A 86 -1.94 11.81 5.57
CA MET A 86 -2.41 10.52 5.08
C MET A 86 -3.92 10.29 5.29
N PHE A 87 -4.54 10.99 6.25
CA PHE A 87 -5.95 10.75 6.62
C PHE A 87 -6.68 12.06 6.86
N THR A 88 -7.96 12.09 6.52
CA THR A 88 -8.83 13.22 6.83
C THR A 88 -9.15 13.25 8.32
N VAL A 89 -8.35 13.99 9.08
CA VAL A 89 -8.48 14.10 10.54
C VAL A 89 -9.71 14.95 10.88
N LYS A 90 -10.63 14.37 11.67
CA LYS A 90 -11.84 15.04 12.14
C LYS A 90 -12.24 14.48 13.49
N ALA A 91 -12.30 15.35 14.48
CA ALA A 91 -12.77 14.96 15.82
C ALA A 91 -14.20 14.41 15.79
N THR A 92 -14.47 13.42 16.60
CA THR A 92 -15.76 12.78 16.75
C THR A 92 -16.09 12.56 18.24
N ASP A 93 -17.37 12.59 18.60
CA ASP A 93 -17.83 12.25 19.94
C ASP A 93 -18.01 10.73 20.13
N GLN A 94 -17.69 9.94 19.12
CA GLN A 94 -17.83 8.49 19.15
C GLN A 94 -16.51 7.83 19.57
N GLU A 95 -16.61 6.75 20.36
CA GLU A 95 -15.45 5.95 20.71
C GLU A 95 -14.82 5.33 19.47
N PRO A 96 -13.47 5.27 19.39
CA PRO A 96 -12.78 4.65 18.27
C PRO A 96 -12.99 3.13 18.27
N ASP A 97 -13.02 2.53 17.08
CA ASP A 97 -12.99 1.09 16.94
C ASP A 97 -11.55 0.57 17.17
N PHE A 98 -10.54 1.41 16.82
CA PHE A 98 -9.12 1.15 17.10
C PHE A 98 -8.40 2.38 17.63
N GLN A 99 -7.61 2.18 18.70
CA GLN A 99 -6.70 3.19 19.25
C GLN A 99 -5.26 2.80 18.97
N ILE A 100 -4.48 3.72 18.39
CA ILE A 100 -3.06 3.54 18.08
C ILE A 100 -2.24 4.41 19.04
N LEU A 101 -1.45 3.77 19.90
CA LEU A 101 -0.53 4.42 20.81
C LEU A 101 0.88 4.38 20.19
N HIS A 102 1.37 5.52 19.75
CA HIS A 102 2.72 5.66 19.20
C HIS A 102 3.56 6.54 20.14
N ASN A 103 4.68 6.03 20.64
CA ASN A 103 5.53 6.76 21.57
C ASN A 103 7.02 6.55 21.28
N THR A 104 7.69 7.62 20.82
CA THR A 104 9.12 7.62 20.50
C THR A 104 10.03 7.70 21.72
N SER A 105 9.49 8.03 22.92
CA SER A 105 10.26 8.14 24.17
C SER A 105 10.40 6.81 24.89
N VAL A 106 9.61 5.79 24.54
CA VAL A 106 9.69 4.45 25.13
C VAL A 106 10.91 3.74 24.57
N GLN A 107 11.86 3.45 25.45
CA GLN A 107 13.08 2.73 25.10
C GLN A 107 12.82 1.22 25.08
N VAL A 108 13.12 0.59 23.97
CA VAL A 108 13.08 -0.86 23.76
C VAL A 108 14.30 -1.26 22.92
N ASP A 109 14.76 -2.51 23.07
CA ASP A 109 15.94 -3.01 22.36
C ASP A 109 15.70 -3.12 20.85
N GLU A 110 14.47 -3.45 20.47
CA GLU A 110 14.02 -3.58 19.08
C GLU A 110 12.63 -2.94 18.91
N PRO A 111 12.26 -2.49 17.70
CA PRO A 111 10.91 -2.03 17.42
C PRO A 111 9.85 -3.01 17.91
N LYS A 112 8.77 -2.52 18.50
CA LYS A 112 7.62 -3.33 18.92
C LYS A 112 6.35 -2.76 18.30
N ILE A 113 5.69 -3.58 17.49
CA ILE A 113 4.40 -3.29 16.87
C ILE A 113 3.42 -4.37 17.34
N PHE A 114 2.60 -4.04 18.33
CA PHE A 114 1.66 -4.95 18.96
C PHE A 114 0.23 -4.58 18.57
N VAL A 115 -0.52 -5.52 18.01
CA VAL A 115 -1.90 -5.32 17.57
C VAL A 115 -2.82 -6.27 18.34
N HIS A 116 -3.62 -5.74 19.24
CA HIS A 116 -4.62 -6.52 19.97
C HIS A 116 -5.98 -6.38 19.29
N LEU A 117 -6.35 -7.39 18.52
CA LEU A 117 -7.51 -7.35 17.63
C LEU A 117 -8.85 -7.19 18.39
N ASP A 118 -9.04 -7.92 19.50
CA ASP A 118 -10.30 -7.88 20.27
C ASP A 118 -10.47 -6.61 21.10
N LYS A 119 -9.36 -5.96 21.48
CA LYS A 119 -9.41 -4.70 22.24
C LYS A 119 -9.44 -3.47 21.35
N GLY A 120 -9.20 -3.64 20.06
CA GLY A 120 -9.05 -2.50 19.15
C GLY A 120 -7.84 -1.63 19.49
N GLU A 121 -6.68 -2.22 19.80
CA GLU A 121 -5.50 -1.48 20.24
C GLU A 121 -4.27 -1.83 19.42
N MET A 122 -3.49 -0.80 19.05
CA MET A 122 -2.18 -0.97 18.45
C MET A 122 -1.13 -0.15 19.21
N LEU A 123 -0.03 -0.77 19.58
CA LEU A 123 1.08 -0.16 20.31
C LEU A 123 2.31 -0.12 19.41
N ILE A 124 2.93 1.06 19.27
CA ILE A 124 4.14 1.25 18.44
C ILE A 124 5.20 1.97 19.29
N ALA A 125 6.36 1.34 19.48
CA ALA A 125 7.54 1.95 20.08
C ALA A 125 8.85 1.37 19.50
N GLY A 126 9.95 2.06 19.75
CA GLY A 126 11.29 1.66 19.27
C GLY A 126 11.52 1.91 17.78
N THR A 127 10.61 2.61 17.13
CA THR A 127 10.74 3.04 15.74
C THR A 127 10.21 4.46 15.57
N THR A 128 10.87 5.22 14.70
CA THR A 128 10.41 6.55 14.26
C THR A 128 10.03 6.55 12.79
N PHE A 129 9.94 5.37 12.15
CA PHE A 129 9.53 5.24 10.75
C PHE A 129 8.04 5.53 10.60
N LEU A 130 7.72 6.54 9.81
CA LEU A 130 6.35 7.07 9.66
C LEU A 130 5.38 6.02 9.12
N GLY A 131 5.84 5.21 8.18
CA GLY A 131 5.04 4.18 7.52
C GLY A 131 4.49 3.08 8.44
N GLU A 132 4.95 2.96 9.70
CA GLU A 132 4.38 1.97 10.63
C GLU A 132 2.94 2.29 11.00
N ILE A 133 2.59 3.57 11.22
CA ILE A 133 1.20 3.98 11.51
C ILE A 133 0.32 3.71 10.29
N LYS A 134 0.70 4.21 9.09
CA LYS A 134 -0.06 4.02 7.85
C LYS A 134 -0.33 2.54 7.58
N LYS A 135 0.72 1.73 7.55
CA LYS A 135 0.62 0.30 7.25
C LYS A 135 0.00 -0.51 8.39
N GLY A 136 0.05 0.01 9.60
CA GLY A 136 -0.71 -0.53 10.73
C GLY A 136 -2.22 -0.38 10.53
N VAL A 137 -2.67 0.82 10.16
CA VAL A 137 -4.06 1.10 9.80
C VAL A 137 -4.51 0.19 8.66
N PHE A 138 -3.74 0.11 7.57
CA PHE A 138 -4.05 -0.77 6.44
C PHE A 138 -4.11 -2.25 6.86
N GLY A 139 -3.19 -2.72 7.71
CA GLY A 139 -3.20 -4.10 8.21
C GLY A 139 -4.43 -4.42 9.06
N ILE A 140 -4.90 -3.49 9.90
CA ILE A 140 -6.14 -3.61 10.68
C ILE A 140 -7.35 -3.66 9.75
N ILE A 141 -7.43 -2.74 8.78
CA ILE A 141 -8.50 -2.70 7.77
C ILE A 141 -8.53 -4.02 6.98
N SER A 142 -7.35 -4.49 6.55
CA SER A 142 -7.22 -5.75 5.82
C SER A 142 -7.65 -6.98 6.62
N PHE A 143 -7.51 -6.93 7.93
CA PHE A 143 -8.02 -7.98 8.80
C PHE A 143 -9.55 -7.92 8.99
N MET A 144 -10.09 -6.72 9.18
CA MET A 144 -11.49 -6.52 9.59
C MET A 144 -12.50 -6.62 8.44
N LEU A 145 -12.18 -6.05 7.28
CA LEU A 145 -13.16 -5.82 6.22
C LEU A 145 -13.62 -7.06 5.44
N PRO A 146 -12.82 -8.13 5.24
CA PRO A 146 -13.26 -9.29 4.44
C PRO A 146 -14.55 -9.95 4.94
N ASP A 147 -14.79 -9.98 6.25
CA ASP A 147 -16.03 -10.54 6.83
C ASP A 147 -17.29 -9.75 6.43
N SER A 148 -17.15 -8.49 6.04
CA SER A 148 -18.23 -7.64 5.54
C SER A 148 -18.35 -7.65 4.01
N GLY A 149 -17.60 -8.52 3.31
CA GLY A 149 -17.58 -8.57 1.84
C GLY A 149 -16.89 -7.36 1.18
N VAL A 150 -16.11 -6.60 1.94
CA VAL A 150 -15.31 -5.47 1.44
C VAL A 150 -13.90 -5.95 1.19
N MET A 151 -13.38 -5.72 -0.02
CA MET A 151 -12.03 -6.14 -0.42
C MET A 151 -11.02 -4.99 -0.20
N PRO A 152 -10.14 -5.07 0.81
CA PRO A 152 -9.03 -4.14 0.97
C PRO A 152 -7.92 -4.49 -0.02
N MET A 153 -7.32 -3.47 -0.66
CA MET A 153 -6.36 -3.67 -1.74
C MET A 153 -5.16 -2.74 -1.60
N HIS A 154 -3.98 -3.30 -1.71
CA HIS A 154 -2.72 -2.56 -1.84
C HIS A 154 -2.51 -2.24 -3.33
N CYS A 155 -3.21 -1.25 -3.81
CA CYS A 155 -3.18 -0.82 -5.20
C CYS A 155 -3.44 0.68 -5.30
N SER A 156 -2.96 1.31 -6.38
CA SER A 156 -3.40 2.64 -6.79
C SER A 156 -4.74 2.55 -7.51
N ALA A 157 -5.49 3.64 -7.51
CA ALA A 157 -6.74 3.79 -8.26
C ALA A 157 -6.77 5.13 -8.98
N PHE A 158 -7.31 5.16 -10.20
CA PHE A 158 -7.44 6.36 -11.04
C PHE A 158 -8.61 6.23 -12.00
N THR A 159 -9.10 7.35 -12.49
CA THR A 159 -10.06 7.39 -13.60
C THR A 159 -9.40 7.86 -14.89
N TYR A 160 -9.85 7.32 -16.01
CA TYR A 160 -9.46 7.70 -17.35
C TYR A 160 -10.59 7.33 -18.33
N ASP A 161 -11.01 8.26 -19.19
CA ASP A 161 -12.05 8.06 -20.20
C ASP A 161 -13.33 7.42 -19.61
N ASP A 162 -13.86 8.03 -18.54
CA ASP A 162 -15.04 7.57 -17.78
C ASP A 162 -14.91 6.16 -17.16
N THR A 163 -13.73 5.55 -17.16
CA THR A 163 -13.47 4.25 -16.52
C THR A 163 -12.77 4.38 -15.18
N THR A 164 -13.11 3.51 -14.23
CA THR A 164 -12.39 3.34 -12.97
C THR A 164 -11.37 2.21 -13.09
N ASN A 165 -10.12 2.51 -12.76
CA ASN A 165 -9.00 1.61 -12.98
C ASN A 165 -8.23 1.35 -11.68
N LEU A 166 -7.87 0.09 -11.44
CA LEU A 166 -7.03 -0.33 -10.31
C LEU A 166 -5.68 -0.83 -10.79
N MET A 167 -4.61 -0.47 -10.08
CA MET A 167 -3.25 -0.87 -10.46
C MET A 167 -2.52 -1.49 -9.27
N PHE A 168 -2.38 -2.81 -9.27
CA PHE A 168 -1.61 -3.56 -8.31
C PHE A 168 -0.14 -3.63 -8.73
N GLY A 169 0.75 -3.54 -7.75
CA GLY A 169 2.18 -3.67 -8.01
C GLY A 169 2.99 -3.55 -6.73
N LEU A 170 4.14 -4.19 -6.71
CA LEU A 170 5.09 -4.10 -5.61
C LEU A 170 5.96 -2.83 -5.75
N SER A 171 6.75 -2.55 -4.73
CA SER A 171 7.72 -1.44 -4.80
C SER A 171 8.65 -1.60 -6.01
N GLY A 172 8.79 -0.54 -6.79
CA GLY A 172 9.65 -0.53 -7.98
C GLY A 172 9.01 -1.03 -9.27
N THR A 173 7.75 -1.50 -9.25
CA THR A 173 7.04 -1.89 -10.49
C THR A 173 6.45 -0.71 -11.26
N GLY A 174 6.52 0.50 -10.71
CA GLY A 174 6.02 1.72 -11.36
C GLY A 174 4.58 2.11 -11.00
N LYS A 175 3.95 1.50 -9.98
CA LYS A 175 2.56 1.76 -9.56
C LYS A 175 2.26 3.26 -9.47
N THR A 176 2.90 3.98 -8.53
CA THR A 176 2.72 5.43 -8.34
C THR A 176 3.01 6.24 -9.60
N THR A 177 4.08 5.89 -10.34
CA THR A 177 4.49 6.60 -11.56
C THR A 177 3.46 6.48 -12.68
N LEU A 178 2.87 5.30 -12.85
CA LEU A 178 1.87 5.04 -13.91
C LEU A 178 0.51 5.62 -13.52
N SER A 179 0.06 5.45 -12.28
CA SER A 179 -1.23 5.98 -11.82
C SER A 179 -1.27 7.50 -11.70
N SER A 180 -0.09 8.16 -11.62
CA SER A 180 0.04 9.62 -11.61
C SER A 180 0.32 10.21 -12.99
N ASP A 181 -0.05 9.51 -14.08
CA ASP A 181 0.01 10.06 -15.43
C ASP A 181 -0.81 11.36 -15.50
N PRO A 182 -0.32 12.44 -16.16
CA PRO A 182 -1.06 13.70 -16.28
C PRO A 182 -2.44 13.59 -16.94
N ASP A 183 -2.66 12.56 -17.76
CA ASP A 183 -3.94 12.33 -18.45
C ASP A 183 -4.97 11.60 -17.57
N TYR A 184 -4.58 11.12 -16.39
CA TYR A 184 -5.45 10.41 -15.46
C TYR A 184 -5.90 11.33 -14.32
N GLU A 185 -7.04 11.01 -13.69
CA GLU A 185 -7.42 11.63 -12.43
C GLU A 185 -7.22 10.63 -11.29
N LEU A 186 -6.30 10.96 -10.37
CA LEU A 186 -5.89 10.08 -9.28
C LEU A 186 -6.98 9.95 -8.23
N ILE A 187 -7.40 8.72 -7.91
CA ILE A 187 -8.27 8.41 -6.78
C ILE A 187 -7.42 8.20 -5.52
N SER A 188 -6.44 7.29 -5.59
CA SER A 188 -5.55 6.96 -4.46
C SER A 188 -4.24 6.41 -4.97
N ASP A 189 -3.15 6.75 -4.28
CA ASP A 189 -1.79 6.32 -4.67
C ASP A 189 -1.50 4.85 -4.33
N ASP A 190 -2.00 4.32 -3.18
CA ASP A 190 -1.46 3.07 -2.65
C ASP A 190 -2.49 2.12 -2.01
N GLU A 191 -3.59 2.63 -1.45
CA GLU A 191 -4.52 1.80 -0.67
C GLU A 191 -5.99 2.18 -0.90
N VAL A 192 -6.78 1.22 -1.38
CA VAL A 192 -8.23 1.38 -1.58
C VAL A 192 -9.00 0.16 -1.11
N ALA A 193 -10.28 0.33 -0.87
CA ALA A 193 -11.22 -0.74 -0.59
C ALA A 193 -12.28 -0.83 -1.68
N TRP A 194 -12.63 -2.05 -2.09
CA TRP A 194 -13.73 -2.30 -2.98
C TRP A 194 -14.93 -2.82 -2.19
N ASN A 195 -15.87 -1.94 -1.93
CA ASN A 195 -17.09 -2.23 -1.18
C ASN A 195 -18.26 -2.67 -2.09
N HIS A 196 -19.48 -2.60 -1.59
CA HIS A 196 -20.68 -2.99 -2.36
C HIS A 196 -21.11 -1.92 -3.38
N ASP A 197 -20.72 -0.67 -3.16
CA ASP A 197 -21.12 0.47 -3.98
C ASP A 197 -20.02 0.93 -4.96
N GLY A 198 -18.82 0.34 -4.88
CA GLY A 198 -17.67 0.70 -5.72
C GLY A 198 -16.38 0.87 -4.93
N ILE A 199 -15.50 1.75 -5.40
CA ILE A 199 -14.18 1.99 -4.81
C ILE A 199 -14.24 3.11 -3.77
N GLN A 200 -13.54 2.90 -2.65
CA GLN A 200 -13.38 3.87 -1.59
C GLN A 200 -11.91 4.00 -1.19
N MET A 201 -11.44 5.23 -1.02
CA MET A 201 -10.09 5.52 -0.52
C MET A 201 -9.93 5.00 0.91
N ILE A 202 -8.84 4.31 1.20
CA ILE A 202 -8.43 3.98 2.57
C ILE A 202 -7.64 5.14 3.15
N GLU A 203 -6.81 5.78 2.33
CA GLU A 203 -6.01 6.94 2.67
C GLU A 203 -6.29 8.12 1.75
N THR A 204 -6.09 9.34 2.24
CA THR A 204 -6.35 10.60 1.53
C THR A 204 -5.06 11.41 1.34
N GLY A 205 -3.93 10.72 1.24
CA GLY A 205 -2.62 11.32 1.05
C GLY A 205 -1.69 10.44 0.24
N CYS A 206 -0.53 10.99 -0.09
CA CYS A 206 0.51 10.33 -0.85
C CYS A 206 1.78 10.12 0.00
N TYR A 207 2.47 9.01 -0.25
CA TYR A 207 3.72 8.68 0.42
C TYR A 207 4.72 8.10 -0.59
N ALA A 208 5.24 9.00 -1.44
CA ALA A 208 6.05 8.68 -2.59
C ALA A 208 7.54 8.53 -2.24
N LYS A 209 8.28 7.73 -3.02
CA LYS A 209 9.75 7.74 -3.01
C LYS A 209 10.27 9.04 -3.61
N SER A 210 11.36 9.59 -3.04
CA SER A 210 12.01 10.79 -3.57
C SER A 210 13.08 10.49 -4.63
N GLU A 211 13.49 9.24 -4.75
CA GLU A 211 14.55 8.82 -5.68
C GLU A 211 14.09 8.97 -7.14
N GLY A 212 14.88 9.67 -7.94
CA GLY A 212 14.61 9.89 -9.37
C GLY A 212 13.46 10.87 -9.66
N LEU A 213 12.93 11.56 -8.64
CA LEU A 213 11.87 12.54 -8.81
C LEU A 213 12.41 13.84 -9.43
N THR A 214 12.02 14.10 -10.67
CA THR A 214 12.31 15.36 -11.37
C THR A 214 11.06 15.86 -12.09
N PRO A 215 10.98 17.16 -12.42
CA PRO A 215 9.84 17.70 -13.17
C PRO A 215 9.67 17.08 -14.57
N GLU A 216 10.75 16.56 -15.15
CA GLU A 216 10.72 15.93 -16.47
C GLU A 216 10.20 14.50 -16.43
N THR A 217 10.55 13.75 -15.37
CA THR A 217 10.19 12.32 -15.27
C THR A 217 8.85 12.09 -14.58
N HIS A 218 8.52 12.92 -13.59
CA HIS A 218 7.33 12.77 -12.73
C HIS A 218 6.68 14.13 -12.45
N PRO A 219 6.20 14.85 -13.47
CA PRO A 219 5.71 16.23 -13.32
C PRO A 219 4.60 16.37 -12.28
N THR A 220 3.61 15.48 -12.30
CA THR A 220 2.48 15.49 -11.36
C THR A 220 2.93 15.39 -9.90
N ILE A 221 3.81 14.41 -9.60
CA ILE A 221 4.32 14.19 -8.25
C ILE A 221 5.23 15.36 -7.81
N PHE A 222 6.09 15.83 -8.73
CA PHE A 222 6.99 16.94 -8.46
C PHE A 222 6.23 18.22 -8.10
N ASN A 223 5.21 18.58 -8.89
CA ASN A 223 4.37 19.74 -8.63
C ASN A 223 3.60 19.62 -7.32
N ALA A 224 3.07 18.42 -7.00
CA ALA A 224 2.39 18.18 -5.74
C ALA A 224 3.32 18.35 -4.53
N VAL A 225 4.57 17.90 -4.63
CA VAL A 225 5.58 18.09 -3.58
C VAL A 225 5.93 19.58 -3.39
N GLU A 226 6.09 20.34 -4.48
CA GLU A 226 6.35 21.78 -4.38
C GLU A 226 5.15 22.53 -3.77
N LEU A 227 3.92 22.19 -4.16
CA LEU A 227 2.72 22.77 -3.56
C LEU A 227 2.60 22.42 -2.05
N ALA A 228 2.90 21.18 -1.67
CA ALA A 228 2.93 20.79 -0.27
C ALA A 228 4.01 21.53 0.53
N ARG A 229 5.16 21.83 -0.12
CA ARG A 229 6.23 22.64 0.44
C ARG A 229 5.74 24.08 0.68
N GLU A 230 5.06 24.68 -0.29
CA GLU A 230 4.48 26.04 -0.17
C GLU A 230 3.41 26.13 0.91
N ARG A 231 2.64 25.05 1.11
CA ARG A 231 1.59 24.95 2.15
C ARG A 231 2.11 24.56 3.53
N ASP A 232 3.42 24.38 3.71
CA ASP A 232 4.03 23.89 4.96
C ASP A 232 3.45 22.55 5.47
N THR A 233 3.07 21.67 4.54
CA THR A 233 2.53 20.33 4.86
C THR A 233 3.48 19.20 4.48
N LEU A 234 4.56 19.45 3.74
CA LEU A 234 5.49 18.43 3.29
C LEU A 234 6.23 17.78 4.48
N VAL A 235 6.22 16.46 4.51
CA VAL A 235 7.10 15.68 5.40
C VAL A 235 8.11 14.91 4.55
N VAL A 236 9.40 15.17 4.77
CA VAL A 236 10.51 14.50 4.10
C VAL A 236 11.13 13.49 5.07
N GLU A 237 10.98 12.22 4.78
CA GLU A 237 11.54 11.13 5.59
C GLU A 237 12.85 10.62 5.00
N ASN A 238 13.88 10.53 5.84
CA ASN A 238 15.23 10.03 5.48
C ASN A 238 15.87 10.74 4.28
N PRO A 239 15.95 12.07 4.27
CA PRO A 239 16.52 12.80 3.15
C PRO A 239 17.96 12.33 2.87
N GLY A 240 18.26 12.08 1.59
CA GLY A 240 19.60 11.75 1.13
C GLY A 240 20.04 10.29 1.34
N VAL A 241 19.15 9.40 1.77
CA VAL A 241 19.42 7.96 1.86
C VAL A 241 18.49 7.15 0.95
N PRO A 242 18.87 5.92 0.56
CA PRO A 242 17.96 5.01 -0.15
C PRO A 242 16.65 4.84 0.62
N ASN A 243 15.52 4.78 -0.10
CA ASN A 243 14.18 4.71 0.47
C ASN A 243 13.68 6.01 1.15
N ALA A 244 14.33 7.16 0.91
CA ALA A 244 13.78 8.45 1.28
C ALA A 244 12.37 8.64 0.71
N ARG A 245 11.46 9.22 1.52
CA ARG A 245 10.05 9.36 1.14
C ARG A 245 9.53 10.76 1.41
N LEU A 246 8.50 11.11 0.65
CA LEU A 246 7.80 12.38 0.71
C LEU A 246 6.34 12.11 1.03
N SER A 247 5.84 12.68 2.13
CA SER A 247 4.41 12.61 2.46
C SER A 247 3.76 13.96 2.29
N TYR A 248 2.64 13.96 1.58
CA TYR A 248 1.84 15.16 1.29
C TYR A 248 0.36 14.77 1.15
N PRO A 249 -0.57 15.72 1.41
CA PRO A 249 -2.00 15.50 1.21
C PRO A 249 -2.35 15.28 -0.27
N LEU A 250 -3.38 14.48 -0.54
CA LEU A 250 -3.84 14.18 -1.90
C LEU A 250 -4.28 15.45 -2.66
N ASP A 251 -4.81 16.45 -1.96
CA ASP A 251 -5.25 17.72 -2.54
C ASP A 251 -4.10 18.64 -3.04
N CYS A 252 -2.85 18.19 -2.86
CA CYS A 252 -1.69 18.80 -3.52
C CYS A 252 -1.50 18.26 -4.94
N VAL A 253 -2.10 17.15 -5.31
CA VAL A 253 -2.04 16.57 -6.65
C VAL A 253 -3.08 17.25 -7.53
N GLU A 254 -2.64 17.96 -8.58
CA GLU A 254 -3.50 18.80 -9.43
C GLU A 254 -4.66 18.02 -10.07
N ASN A 255 -4.39 16.79 -10.50
CA ASN A 255 -5.34 15.89 -11.14
C ASN A 255 -5.84 14.79 -10.19
N ALA A 256 -5.97 15.06 -8.89
CA ALA A 256 -6.59 14.14 -7.96
C ALA A 256 -8.08 14.46 -7.76
N HIS A 257 -8.86 13.42 -7.56
CA HIS A 257 -10.24 13.55 -7.14
C HIS A 257 -10.36 14.10 -5.72
N ASP A 258 -11.47 14.77 -5.44
CA ASP A 258 -11.83 15.14 -4.06
C ASP A 258 -12.02 13.87 -3.21
N THR A 259 -11.56 13.92 -1.96
CA THR A 259 -11.60 12.80 -1.01
C THR A 259 -13.01 12.36 -0.62
N GLN A 260 -14.04 13.15 -0.95
CA GLN A 260 -15.45 12.82 -0.72
C GLN A 260 -16.13 12.22 -1.97
N THR A 261 -15.44 12.12 -3.09
CA THR A 261 -15.96 11.53 -4.32
C THR A 261 -16.26 10.05 -4.12
N LYS A 262 -17.38 9.60 -4.65
CA LYS A 262 -17.73 8.18 -4.74
C LYS A 262 -17.37 7.69 -6.14
N PHE A 263 -16.79 6.51 -6.17
CA PHE A 263 -16.36 5.87 -7.41
C PHE A 263 -17.16 4.60 -7.64
N ASP A 264 -17.47 4.34 -8.89
CA ASP A 264 -18.13 3.10 -9.32
C ASP A 264 -17.21 1.88 -9.14
N HIS A 265 -17.71 0.70 -9.47
CA HIS A 265 -16.91 -0.51 -9.56
C HIS A 265 -15.82 -0.34 -10.63
N PRO A 266 -14.63 -0.97 -10.44
CA PRO A 266 -13.58 -0.84 -11.44
C PRO A 266 -13.96 -1.55 -12.74
N ASP A 267 -13.69 -0.89 -13.86
CA ASP A 267 -13.78 -1.46 -15.20
C ASP A 267 -12.56 -2.30 -15.54
N ASN A 268 -11.37 -1.84 -15.09
CA ASN A 268 -10.11 -2.48 -15.40
C ASN A 268 -9.23 -2.65 -14.16
N ILE A 269 -8.54 -3.77 -14.11
CA ILE A 269 -7.55 -4.11 -13.08
C ILE A 269 -6.24 -4.45 -13.78
N PHE A 270 -5.16 -3.79 -13.37
CA PHE A 270 -3.82 -3.99 -13.88
C PHE A 270 -2.93 -4.65 -12.82
N PHE A 271 -2.32 -5.79 -13.16
CA PHE A 271 -1.25 -6.39 -12.38
C PHE A 271 0.08 -6.01 -13.00
N LEU A 272 0.87 -5.19 -12.29
CA LEU A 272 2.20 -4.78 -12.73
C LEU A 272 3.23 -5.83 -12.34
N THR A 273 4.01 -6.26 -13.28
CA THR A 273 5.20 -7.09 -13.03
C THR A 273 6.41 -6.42 -13.67
N MET A 274 7.48 -6.25 -12.90
CA MET A 274 8.78 -5.93 -13.43
C MET A 274 9.45 -7.24 -13.80
N ASP A 275 9.41 -7.59 -15.08
CA ASP A 275 10.00 -8.82 -15.59
C ASP A 275 11.44 -8.55 -16.03
N ALA A 276 12.40 -9.03 -15.25
CA ALA A 276 13.81 -8.85 -15.56
C ALA A 276 14.35 -9.88 -16.57
N LYS A 277 13.56 -10.91 -16.90
CA LYS A 277 13.93 -11.95 -17.86
C LYS A 277 13.38 -11.68 -19.28
N GLY A 278 12.42 -10.75 -19.40
CA GLY A 278 11.79 -10.42 -20.67
C GLY A 278 10.91 -11.52 -21.24
N VAL A 279 10.33 -12.37 -20.38
CA VAL A 279 9.53 -13.53 -20.83
C VAL A 279 8.05 -13.20 -21.00
N PHE A 280 7.53 -12.20 -20.25
CA PHE A 280 6.15 -11.75 -20.41
C PHE A 280 5.99 -10.74 -21.54
N PRO A 281 4.86 -10.80 -22.29
CA PRO A 281 4.51 -9.74 -23.23
C PRO A 281 4.34 -8.38 -22.51
N PRO A 282 4.48 -7.25 -23.23
CA PRO A 282 4.29 -5.90 -22.65
C PRO A 282 2.93 -5.72 -21.98
N VAL A 283 1.87 -6.22 -22.62
CA VAL A 283 0.50 -6.23 -22.12
C VAL A 283 -0.20 -7.51 -22.51
N SER A 284 -0.99 -8.05 -21.59
CA SER A 284 -1.80 -9.25 -21.81
C SER A 284 -3.12 -9.16 -21.06
N LYS A 285 -4.24 -9.44 -21.69
CA LYS A 285 -5.46 -9.75 -20.95
C LYS A 285 -5.28 -11.12 -20.30
N ILE A 286 -5.68 -11.24 -19.03
CA ILE A 286 -5.68 -12.50 -18.29
C ILE A 286 -7.05 -12.78 -17.70
N THR A 287 -7.43 -14.05 -17.63
CA THR A 287 -8.77 -14.46 -17.24
C THR A 287 -8.76 -15.61 -16.22
N ASN A 288 -9.88 -15.82 -15.55
CA ASN A 288 -10.17 -16.99 -14.72
C ASN A 288 -9.07 -17.38 -13.71
N GLY A 289 -8.59 -18.63 -13.79
CA GLY A 289 -7.58 -19.18 -12.89
C GLY A 289 -6.25 -18.44 -12.94
N THR A 290 -5.90 -17.86 -14.09
CA THR A 290 -4.69 -17.06 -14.27
C THR A 290 -4.72 -15.80 -13.42
N ILE A 291 -5.86 -15.07 -13.37
CA ILE A 291 -6.04 -13.92 -12.46
C ILE A 291 -5.75 -14.32 -11.02
N ARG A 292 -6.40 -15.40 -10.56
CA ARG A 292 -6.21 -15.91 -9.21
C ARG A 292 -4.75 -16.21 -8.93
N ARG A 293 -4.09 -16.90 -9.86
CA ARG A 293 -2.71 -17.34 -9.67
C ARG A 293 -1.75 -16.18 -9.57
N PHE A 294 -1.88 -15.16 -10.42
CA PHE A 294 -1.09 -13.93 -10.33
C PHE A 294 -1.33 -13.18 -9.02
N PHE A 295 -2.58 -13.05 -8.58
CA PHE A 295 -2.91 -12.38 -7.34
C PHE A 295 -2.39 -13.12 -6.11
N GLU A 296 -2.57 -14.47 -6.05
CA GLU A 296 -2.08 -15.29 -4.95
C GLU A 296 -0.55 -15.37 -4.89
N THR A 297 0.12 -15.15 -6.02
CA THR A 297 1.58 -15.17 -6.13
C THR A 297 2.20 -13.79 -5.90
N GLY A 298 1.65 -12.75 -6.54
CA GLY A 298 2.17 -11.38 -6.51
C GLY A 298 3.60 -11.31 -7.04
N TYR A 299 3.83 -11.84 -8.25
CA TYR A 299 5.15 -11.94 -8.85
C TYR A 299 5.69 -10.61 -9.35
N THR A 300 6.98 -10.37 -9.11
CA THR A 300 7.83 -9.37 -9.77
C THR A 300 9.29 -9.82 -9.71
N SER A 301 10.18 -9.18 -10.45
CA SER A 301 11.63 -9.32 -10.23
C SER A 301 12.13 -8.21 -9.32
N GLN A 302 12.99 -8.56 -8.37
CA GLN A 302 13.74 -7.61 -7.59
C GLN A 302 15.01 -7.24 -8.35
N MET A 303 15.21 -5.93 -8.56
CA MET A 303 16.39 -5.42 -9.25
C MET A 303 17.48 -4.99 -8.27
N PRO A 304 18.77 -5.10 -8.64
CA PRO A 304 19.87 -4.57 -7.86
C PRO A 304 19.64 -3.09 -7.51
N GLY A 305 19.85 -2.70 -6.26
CA GLY A 305 19.71 -1.32 -5.82
C GLY A 305 18.28 -0.85 -5.52
N THR A 306 17.23 -1.64 -5.77
CA THR A 306 15.84 -1.26 -5.43
C THR A 306 15.48 -1.46 -3.97
N GLU A 307 16.20 -2.33 -3.28
CA GLU A 307 16.15 -2.53 -1.81
C GLU A 307 17.57 -2.74 -1.27
N ALA A 308 17.80 -2.35 -0.01
CA ALA A 308 19.13 -2.48 0.60
C ALA A 308 19.58 -3.96 0.65
N GLY A 309 20.73 -4.26 0.06
CA GLY A 309 21.40 -5.58 0.14
C GLY A 309 21.11 -6.55 -0.98
N THR A 310 20.57 -6.10 -2.12
CA THR A 310 20.32 -6.95 -3.30
C THR A 310 21.30 -6.61 -4.42
N ASP A 311 22.21 -7.54 -4.70
CA ASP A 311 23.21 -7.42 -5.77
C ASP A 311 22.85 -8.25 -7.03
N GLU A 312 21.79 -9.06 -6.97
CA GLU A 312 21.37 -9.96 -8.02
C GLU A 312 19.89 -9.81 -8.35
N ILE A 313 19.53 -10.06 -9.62
CA ILE A 313 18.13 -10.17 -10.05
C ILE A 313 17.55 -11.45 -9.49
N LYS A 314 16.45 -11.34 -8.72
CA LYS A 314 15.76 -12.50 -8.14
C LYS A 314 14.25 -12.38 -8.31
N PRO A 315 13.54 -13.50 -8.51
CA PRO A 315 12.09 -13.49 -8.42
C PRO A 315 11.65 -13.11 -7.00
N LEU A 316 10.69 -12.22 -6.90
CA LEU A 316 10.07 -11.79 -5.64
C LEU A 316 8.59 -12.14 -5.70
N PHE A 317 8.12 -12.79 -4.65
CA PHE A 317 6.72 -13.18 -4.50
C PHE A 317 6.12 -12.50 -3.27
N SER A 318 5.05 -11.76 -3.48
CA SER A 318 4.30 -11.13 -2.41
C SER A 318 2.80 -11.30 -2.62
N PRO A 319 2.22 -12.37 -2.09
CA PRO A 319 0.79 -12.65 -2.21
C PRO A 319 -0.08 -11.42 -1.98
N CYS A 320 -1.13 -11.29 -2.77
CA CYS A 320 -2.05 -10.14 -2.81
C CYS A 320 -1.36 -8.81 -3.14
N TYR A 321 -0.14 -8.81 -3.69
CA TYR A 321 0.72 -7.64 -3.88
C TYR A 321 0.98 -6.82 -2.59
N GLY A 322 0.71 -7.43 -1.43
CA GLY A 322 0.78 -6.74 -0.13
C GLY A 322 0.94 -7.69 1.05
N SER A 323 1.65 -8.80 0.89
CA SER A 323 1.79 -9.87 1.89
C SER A 323 2.03 -9.42 3.34
N PRO A 324 2.88 -8.39 3.63
CA PRO A 324 3.11 -7.93 5.00
C PRO A 324 1.89 -7.27 5.67
N PHE A 325 0.87 -6.89 4.88
CA PHE A 325 -0.30 -6.12 5.34
C PHE A 325 -1.60 -6.91 5.26
N MET A 326 -1.60 -8.06 4.60
CA MET A 326 -2.78 -8.89 4.36
C MET A 326 -2.75 -10.10 5.32
N PRO A 327 -3.18 -9.93 6.60
CA PRO A 327 -2.88 -10.90 7.64
C PRO A 327 -3.73 -12.18 7.61
N ARG A 328 -4.87 -12.19 6.92
CA ARG A 328 -5.73 -13.39 6.76
C ARG A 328 -5.21 -14.31 5.67
N ALA A 329 -5.81 -15.48 5.50
CA ALA A 329 -5.42 -16.41 4.45
C ALA A 329 -5.52 -15.78 3.05
N VAL A 330 -4.48 -15.95 2.23
CA VAL A 330 -4.43 -15.42 0.85
C VAL A 330 -5.67 -15.81 0.07
N ARG A 331 -6.18 -17.03 0.31
CA ARG A 331 -7.37 -17.55 -0.35
C ARG A 331 -8.62 -16.73 -0.06
N GLU A 332 -8.79 -16.21 1.14
CA GLU A 332 -9.94 -15.36 1.49
C GLU A 332 -9.97 -14.08 0.64
N TYR A 333 -8.82 -13.43 0.47
CA TYR A 333 -8.71 -12.24 -0.38
C TYR A 333 -8.89 -12.55 -1.85
N SER A 334 -8.29 -13.65 -2.33
CA SER A 334 -8.42 -14.02 -3.75
C SER A 334 -9.83 -14.45 -4.11
N ASP A 335 -10.54 -15.17 -3.24
CA ASP A 335 -11.94 -15.55 -3.45
C ASP A 335 -12.83 -14.30 -3.52
N LEU A 336 -12.61 -13.32 -2.61
CA LEU A 336 -13.37 -12.08 -2.60
C LEU A 336 -13.07 -11.22 -3.84
N LEU A 337 -11.81 -11.09 -4.25
CA LEU A 337 -11.44 -10.36 -5.45
C LEU A 337 -12.06 -10.98 -6.70
N ILE A 338 -11.94 -12.30 -6.87
CA ILE A 338 -12.49 -13.00 -8.03
C ILE A 338 -14.02 -12.89 -8.08
N GLN A 339 -14.69 -13.01 -6.92
CA GLN A 339 -16.14 -12.80 -6.84
C GLN A 339 -16.54 -11.42 -7.34
N LYS A 340 -15.84 -10.38 -6.90
CA LYS A 340 -16.11 -8.99 -7.30
C LYS A 340 -15.82 -8.74 -8.78
N ILE A 341 -14.72 -9.27 -9.31
CA ILE A 341 -14.37 -9.20 -10.74
C ILE A 341 -15.52 -9.79 -11.59
N HIS A 342 -15.99 -10.99 -11.25
CA HIS A 342 -17.06 -11.64 -12.01
C HIS A 342 -18.41 -10.93 -11.85
N ALA A 343 -18.71 -10.36 -10.68
CA ALA A 343 -19.97 -9.68 -10.44
C ALA A 343 -20.10 -8.35 -11.21
N ASN A 344 -18.98 -7.75 -11.60
CA ASN A 344 -18.91 -6.44 -12.23
C ASN A 344 -18.26 -6.46 -13.63
N ASP A 345 -18.04 -7.63 -14.22
CA ASP A 345 -17.45 -7.83 -15.56
C ASP A 345 -16.13 -7.08 -15.78
N CYS A 346 -15.28 -6.98 -14.73
CA CYS A 346 -14.02 -6.25 -14.80
C CYS A 346 -13.01 -6.95 -15.73
N ASN A 347 -12.35 -6.19 -16.58
CA ASN A 347 -11.19 -6.68 -17.32
C ASN A 347 -9.96 -6.74 -16.42
N VAL A 348 -9.12 -7.75 -16.63
CA VAL A 348 -7.85 -7.85 -15.90
C VAL A 348 -6.70 -8.00 -16.88
N TYR A 349 -5.67 -7.17 -16.67
CA TYR A 349 -4.49 -7.12 -17.51
C TYR A 349 -3.22 -7.35 -16.69
N LEU A 350 -2.26 -8.03 -17.28
CA LEU A 350 -0.87 -8.08 -16.83
C LEU A 350 -0.07 -7.07 -17.66
N ILE A 351 0.66 -6.18 -17.00
CA ILE A 351 1.57 -5.20 -17.62
C ILE A 351 3.00 -5.52 -17.20
N ASN A 352 3.83 -5.78 -18.18
CA ASN A 352 5.28 -5.91 -17.97
C ASN A 352 5.94 -4.53 -17.99
N THR A 353 6.48 -4.08 -16.86
CA THR A 353 7.21 -2.81 -16.71
C THR A 353 8.73 -3.02 -16.70
N GLY A 354 9.19 -4.21 -17.02
CA GLY A 354 10.59 -4.63 -17.00
C GLY A 354 11.25 -4.64 -18.37
N MET A 355 11.76 -5.80 -18.76
CA MET A 355 12.55 -6.01 -19.98
C MET A 355 11.69 -6.67 -21.07
N ASP A 356 12.09 -6.44 -22.32
CA ASP A 356 11.65 -7.23 -23.45
C ASP A 356 12.52 -8.50 -23.64
N ARG A 357 12.24 -9.26 -24.71
CA ARG A 357 12.95 -10.51 -25.03
C ARG A 357 14.42 -10.30 -25.42
N ASP A 358 14.78 -9.10 -25.82
CA ASP A 358 16.15 -8.73 -26.20
C ASP A 358 16.94 -8.19 -24.98
N GLY A 359 16.30 -8.07 -23.82
CA GLY A 359 16.87 -7.58 -22.57
C GLY A 359 16.91 -6.04 -22.49
N GLU A 360 16.17 -5.35 -23.35
CA GLU A 360 16.01 -3.91 -23.31
C GLU A 360 14.83 -3.52 -22.42
N ARG A 361 15.02 -2.51 -21.58
CA ARG A 361 13.96 -2.06 -20.66
C ARG A 361 12.89 -1.27 -21.40
N PHE A 362 11.63 -1.60 -21.17
CA PHE A 362 10.52 -0.79 -21.67
C PHE A 362 10.60 0.64 -21.11
N SER A 363 10.44 1.62 -22.00
CA SER A 363 10.35 3.02 -21.59
C SER A 363 9.05 3.30 -20.83
N LEU A 364 9.07 4.33 -19.99
CA LEU A 364 7.87 4.75 -19.26
C LEU A 364 6.75 5.14 -20.23
N ASP A 365 7.06 5.86 -21.30
CA ASP A 365 6.07 6.28 -22.29
C ASP A 365 5.43 5.08 -23.01
N PHE A 366 6.24 4.09 -23.40
CA PHE A 366 5.72 2.86 -23.98
C PHE A 366 4.80 2.11 -23.02
N THR A 367 5.18 2.03 -21.73
CA THR A 367 4.33 1.37 -20.72
C THR A 367 3.01 2.12 -20.50
N ARG A 368 3.03 3.46 -20.50
CA ARG A 368 1.83 4.30 -20.44
C ARG A 368 0.91 4.04 -21.65
N GLU A 369 1.47 3.99 -22.85
CA GLU A 369 0.71 3.66 -24.05
C GLU A 369 0.07 2.25 -23.98
N CYS A 370 0.78 1.26 -23.42
CA CYS A 370 0.23 -0.08 -23.19
C CYS A 370 -0.99 -0.04 -22.25
N VAL A 371 -0.93 0.75 -21.18
CA VAL A 371 -2.07 0.90 -20.25
C VAL A 371 -3.24 1.59 -20.94
N LYS A 372 -3.03 2.72 -21.64
CA LYS A 372 -4.08 3.43 -22.38
C LYS A 372 -4.71 2.56 -23.45
N MET A 373 -3.90 1.86 -24.25
CA MET A 373 -4.40 0.91 -25.26
C MET A 373 -5.27 -0.18 -24.63
N ALA A 374 -4.86 -0.72 -23.49
CA ALA A 374 -5.64 -1.76 -22.80
C ALA A 374 -6.99 -1.24 -22.32
N ILE A 375 -7.08 0.01 -21.86
CA ILE A 375 -8.34 0.65 -21.48
C ILE A 375 -9.23 0.90 -22.69
N GLU A 376 -8.71 1.51 -23.76
CA GLU A 376 -9.47 1.97 -24.91
C GLU A 376 -9.86 0.85 -25.88
N GLN A 377 -8.98 -0.14 -26.07
CA GLN A 377 -9.09 -1.14 -27.14
C GLN A 377 -9.04 -2.58 -26.64
N GLY A 378 -8.69 -2.78 -25.37
CA GLY A 378 -8.37 -4.09 -24.82
C GLY A 378 -6.98 -4.59 -25.21
N ALA A 379 -6.67 -5.82 -24.83
CA ALA A 379 -5.41 -6.49 -25.13
C ALA A 379 -5.62 -7.96 -25.51
N PRO A 380 -4.67 -8.61 -26.21
CA PRO A 380 -4.75 -10.04 -26.50
C PRO A 380 -4.89 -10.89 -25.24
N ASP A 381 -5.75 -11.89 -25.26
CA ASP A 381 -5.83 -12.91 -24.20
C ASP A 381 -4.62 -13.85 -24.30
N ASN A 382 -3.72 -13.74 -23.35
CA ASN A 382 -2.54 -14.57 -23.21
C ASN A 382 -2.55 -15.37 -21.89
N SER A 383 -3.73 -15.66 -21.35
CA SER A 383 -3.90 -16.29 -20.03
C SER A 383 -3.05 -17.53 -19.86
N ASP A 384 -3.17 -18.50 -20.79
CA ASP A 384 -2.46 -19.77 -20.69
C ASP A 384 -0.94 -19.59 -20.78
N ALA A 385 -0.45 -18.79 -21.73
CA ALA A 385 0.98 -18.53 -21.87
C ALA A 385 1.55 -17.81 -20.65
N CYS A 386 0.85 -16.81 -20.13
CA CYS A 386 1.28 -16.11 -18.92
C CYS A 386 1.28 -17.04 -17.68
N LEU A 387 0.32 -17.94 -17.59
CA LEU A 387 0.26 -18.93 -16.51
C LEU A 387 1.43 -19.91 -16.57
N GLU A 388 1.73 -20.46 -17.75
CA GLU A 388 2.88 -21.37 -17.96
C GLU A 388 4.19 -20.69 -17.54
N ILE A 389 4.43 -19.45 -17.99
CA ILE A 389 5.61 -18.67 -17.60
C ILE A 389 5.68 -18.48 -16.08
N LEU A 390 4.57 -18.10 -15.44
CA LEU A 390 4.53 -17.89 -13.99
C LEU A 390 4.84 -19.20 -13.22
N GLU A 391 4.29 -20.34 -13.65
CA GLU A 391 4.54 -21.63 -13.01
C GLU A 391 6.00 -22.11 -13.17
N GLU A 392 6.67 -21.74 -14.26
CA GLU A 392 8.10 -21.97 -14.41
C GLU A 392 8.93 -21.13 -13.43
N LEU A 393 8.62 -19.84 -13.32
CA LEU A 393 9.31 -18.90 -12.41
C LEU A 393 9.15 -19.27 -10.93
N ILE A 394 8.04 -19.91 -10.55
CA ILE A 394 7.81 -20.39 -9.18
C ILE A 394 8.68 -21.61 -8.84
N LYS A 395 9.10 -22.41 -9.83
CA LYS A 395 9.92 -23.62 -9.62
C LYS A 395 11.41 -23.32 -9.48
N GLU A 396 11.86 -22.15 -9.92
CA GLU A 396 13.23 -21.66 -9.79
C GLU A 396 13.53 -21.17 -8.35
#